data_9af9e7256816d29cdad23bf6b1d36aa1
#
_entry.id   9af9e7256816d29cdad23bf6b1d36aa1
#
_cell.length_a   1.000
_cell.length_b   1.000
_cell.length_c   1.000
_cell.angle_alpha   90.00
_cell.angle_beta   90.00
_cell.angle_gamma   90.00
#
_symmetry.space_group_name_H-M   'P 1'
#
loop_
_entity.id
_entity.type
_entity.pdbx_description
1 polymer ?
#
loop_
_entity_poly.entity_id
_entity_poly.type
_entity_poly.pdbx_seq_one_letter_code
_entity_poly.pdbx_strand_id
1 'polypeptide(L)'
;IQNTMKQKKHPQYFSSEPFYSFTFSTISLFLFRFYITMRNIKDKLKYAIVWLSRISKCRGFGVQSPTAYSFIRYVINEHYPYYAYGDLHIEYPNLSWKELKLYRLYFRIANYSQASTWLLNGSFDDVLLRYVKAGCYSVCFIHDNSEVAVAGVILLKDVPTNDVLDYYLCNSSSNSIIIIENIHVSKEASMRWKSIVQDARVGRTFDLYYCGIIFMDKEKCKQHYIVNF
;
A
#
# COMPACT_ATOMS: atom_id res chain seq x y z
N ILE A 1 -26.18 86.43 -3.86
CA ILE A 1 -24.72 86.24 -3.84
C ILE A 1 -24.48 84.73 -4.05
N GLN A 2 -24.21 84.37 -5.35
CA GLN A 2 -23.92 83.03 -5.78
C GLN A 2 -22.40 82.78 -5.66
N ASN A 3 -22.01 81.69 -4.97
CA ASN A 3 -20.66 81.21 -5.01
C ASN A 3 -20.61 79.87 -5.75
N THR A 4 -20.08 79.92 -6.94
CA THR A 4 -19.77 78.78 -7.82
C THR A 4 -18.49 78.12 -7.37
N MET A 5 -18.57 76.89 -6.80
CA MET A 5 -17.41 76.04 -6.58
C MET A 5 -17.04 75.28 -7.84
N LYS A 6 -15.84 75.55 -8.35
CA LYS A 6 -15.21 74.81 -9.45
C LYS A 6 -14.75 73.42 -8.94
N GLN A 7 -15.29 72.38 -9.49
CA GLN A 7 -14.77 71.01 -9.33
C GLN A 7 -13.46 70.85 -10.13
N LYS A 8 -12.37 70.55 -9.42
CA LYS A 8 -11.12 70.09 -10.05
C LYS A 8 -11.26 68.61 -10.43
N LYS A 9 -11.13 68.29 -11.72
CA LYS A 9 -10.97 66.94 -12.23
C LYS A 9 -9.60 66.39 -11.85
N HIS A 10 -9.55 65.30 -11.07
CA HIS A 10 -8.37 64.49 -10.90
C HIS A 10 -8.14 63.62 -12.12
N PRO A 11 -6.89 63.45 -12.58
CA PRO A 11 -6.57 62.51 -13.65
C PRO A 11 -6.69 61.09 -13.11
N GLN A 12 -7.48 60.24 -13.79
CA GLN A 12 -7.50 58.81 -13.59
C GLN A 12 -6.15 58.22 -14.01
N TYR A 13 -5.38 57.75 -13.05
CA TYR A 13 -4.28 56.86 -13.34
C TYR A 13 -4.83 55.50 -13.71
N PHE A 14 -4.71 55.14 -15.00
CA PHE A 14 -4.86 53.79 -15.48
C PHE A 14 -3.68 52.97 -14.91
N SER A 15 -3.91 52.20 -13.87
CA SER A 15 -2.97 51.17 -13.41
C SER A 15 -3.07 50.02 -14.41
N SER A 16 -2.09 49.92 -15.28
CA SER A 16 -1.84 48.74 -16.09
C SER A 16 -1.29 47.63 -15.16
N GLU A 17 -2.18 46.86 -14.54
CA GLU A 17 -1.81 45.61 -13.91
C GLU A 17 -1.32 44.66 -15.01
N PRO A 18 -0.15 44.00 -14.82
CA PRO A 18 0.43 43.22 -15.88
C PRO A 18 -0.33 41.89 -16.04
N PHE A 19 -0.79 41.64 -17.24
CA PHE A 19 -1.40 40.43 -17.75
C PHE A 19 -0.53 39.14 -17.56
N TYR A 20 0.64 39.29 -16.96
CA TYR A 20 1.64 38.20 -16.83
C TYR A 20 1.42 37.22 -15.66
N SER A 21 0.62 37.55 -14.67
CA SER A 21 0.40 36.65 -13.52
C SER A 21 -0.57 35.50 -13.84
N PHE A 22 -1.49 35.71 -14.79
CA PHE A 22 -2.51 34.70 -15.13
C PHE A 22 -1.97 33.59 -16.04
N THR A 23 -0.99 33.89 -16.89
CA THR A 23 -0.39 32.92 -17.82
C THR A 23 0.59 31.96 -17.12
N PHE A 24 1.32 32.42 -16.11
CA PHE A 24 2.26 31.59 -15.36
C PHE A 24 1.54 30.52 -14.53
N SER A 25 0.40 30.83 -13.95
CA SER A 25 -0.43 29.90 -13.18
C SER A 25 -1.03 28.80 -14.08
N THR A 26 -1.50 29.16 -15.27
CA THR A 26 -2.11 28.19 -16.21
C THR A 26 -1.07 27.25 -16.83
N ILE A 27 0.11 27.74 -17.15
CA ILE A 27 1.22 26.91 -17.66
C ILE A 27 1.71 25.96 -16.56
N SER A 28 1.85 26.42 -15.32
CA SER A 28 2.23 25.60 -14.18
C SER A 28 1.20 24.50 -13.92
N LEU A 29 -0.09 24.79 -13.97
CA LEU A 29 -1.17 23.80 -13.83
C LEU A 29 -1.18 22.78 -14.97
N PHE A 30 -0.92 23.24 -16.21
CA PHE A 30 -0.82 22.35 -17.38
C PHE A 30 0.37 21.40 -17.26
N LEU A 31 1.55 21.93 -16.91
CA LEU A 31 2.76 21.12 -16.68
C LEU A 31 2.59 20.15 -15.52
N PHE A 32 1.92 20.55 -14.45
CA PHE A 32 1.61 19.69 -13.32
C PHE A 32 0.64 18.55 -13.70
N ARG A 33 -0.44 18.86 -14.45
CA ARG A 33 -1.35 17.84 -14.99
C ARG A 33 -0.64 16.90 -15.97
N PHE A 34 0.19 17.44 -16.85
CA PHE A 34 0.97 16.64 -17.78
C PHE A 34 1.95 15.72 -17.04
N TYR A 35 2.65 16.23 -16.02
CA TYR A 35 3.54 15.45 -15.17
C TYR A 35 2.79 14.31 -14.44
N ILE A 36 1.63 14.59 -13.86
CA ILE A 36 0.78 13.55 -13.21
C ILE A 36 0.34 12.51 -14.23
N THR A 37 -0.10 12.92 -15.42
CA THR A 37 -0.54 12.00 -16.46
C THR A 37 0.60 11.10 -16.93
N MET A 38 1.79 11.67 -17.16
CA MET A 38 2.98 10.91 -17.56
C MET A 38 3.46 9.96 -16.45
N ARG A 39 3.40 10.37 -15.19
CA ARG A 39 3.70 9.50 -14.03
C ARG A 39 2.73 8.32 -13.99
N ASN A 40 1.43 8.57 -14.14
CA ASN A 40 0.41 7.52 -14.15
C ASN A 40 0.60 6.51 -15.30
N ILE A 41 1.04 6.98 -16.48
CA ILE A 41 1.33 6.11 -17.62
C ILE A 41 2.55 5.23 -17.33
N LYS A 42 3.63 5.81 -16.80
CA LYS A 42 4.84 5.06 -16.42
C LYS A 42 4.53 3.99 -15.38
N ASP A 43 3.73 4.32 -14.38
CA ASP A 43 3.33 3.38 -13.35
C ASP A 43 2.47 2.25 -13.93
N LYS A 44 1.49 2.56 -14.78
CA LYS A 44 0.67 1.55 -15.48
C LYS A 44 1.53 0.63 -16.35
N LEU A 45 2.49 1.19 -17.09
CA LEU A 45 3.40 0.41 -17.92
C LEU A 45 4.30 -0.51 -17.07
N LYS A 46 4.84 0.00 -15.97
CA LYS A 46 5.61 -0.79 -15.01
C LYS A 46 4.77 -1.94 -14.45
N TYR A 47 3.52 -1.68 -14.07
CA TYR A 47 2.61 -2.72 -13.57
C TYR A 47 2.32 -3.79 -14.63
N ALA A 48 2.09 -3.37 -15.87
CA ALA A 48 1.86 -4.31 -16.98
C ALA A 48 3.09 -5.20 -17.22
N ILE A 49 4.29 -4.64 -17.22
CA ILE A 49 5.55 -5.38 -17.39
C ILE A 49 5.74 -6.39 -16.24
N VAL A 50 5.53 -5.96 -15.00
CA VAL A 50 5.63 -6.84 -13.83
C VAL A 50 4.62 -7.97 -13.92
N TRP A 51 3.37 -7.66 -14.27
CA TRP A 51 2.32 -8.65 -14.43
C TRP A 51 2.66 -9.68 -15.53
N LEU A 52 3.11 -9.22 -16.70
CA LEU A 52 3.52 -10.07 -17.81
C LEU A 52 4.71 -10.97 -17.44
N SER A 53 5.71 -10.43 -16.73
CA SER A 53 6.87 -11.20 -16.28
C SER A 53 6.53 -12.30 -15.27
N ARG A 54 5.39 -12.19 -14.60
CA ARG A 54 4.91 -13.13 -13.58
C ARG A 54 3.69 -13.95 -14.03
N ILE A 55 3.28 -13.86 -15.28
CA ILE A 55 2.05 -14.51 -15.77
C ILE A 55 2.07 -16.03 -15.57
N SER A 56 3.24 -16.66 -15.67
CA SER A 56 3.44 -18.09 -15.42
C SER A 56 3.44 -18.45 -13.92
N LYS A 57 3.51 -17.46 -13.03
CA LYS A 57 3.62 -17.62 -11.56
C LYS A 57 2.30 -17.40 -10.85
N CYS A 58 1.18 -17.44 -11.54
CA CYS A 58 -0.08 -17.05 -10.96
C CYS A 58 -0.97 -18.22 -10.54
N ARG A 59 -1.87 -17.93 -9.61
CA ARG A 59 -3.10 -18.68 -9.36
C ARG A 59 -2.96 -20.07 -8.74
N GLY A 60 -1.80 -20.39 -8.16
CA GLY A 60 -1.64 -21.65 -7.39
C GLY A 60 -1.37 -22.88 -8.24
N PHE A 61 -1.16 -22.78 -9.55
CA PHE A 61 -0.72 -23.91 -10.37
C PHE A 61 0.64 -24.42 -9.91
N GLY A 62 0.74 -25.73 -9.64
CA GLY A 62 1.97 -26.35 -9.12
C GLY A 62 2.18 -26.21 -7.61
N VAL A 63 1.25 -25.61 -6.88
CA VAL A 63 1.29 -25.53 -5.41
C VAL A 63 0.79 -26.84 -4.84
N GLN A 64 1.69 -27.61 -4.21
CA GLN A 64 1.34 -28.94 -3.63
C GLN A 64 0.68 -28.81 -2.24
N SER A 65 0.96 -27.73 -1.51
CA SER A 65 0.38 -27.51 -0.18
C SER A 65 -1.07 -27.03 -0.28
N PRO A 66 -2.07 -27.78 0.22
CA PRO A 66 -3.48 -27.38 0.19
C PRO A 66 -3.74 -26.03 0.87
N THR A 67 -3.05 -25.76 2.01
CA THR A 67 -3.19 -24.52 2.75
C THR A 67 -2.58 -23.33 2.00
N ALA A 68 -1.42 -23.51 1.34
CA ALA A 68 -0.83 -22.47 0.51
C ALA A 68 -1.69 -22.21 -0.75
N TYR A 69 -2.20 -23.26 -1.37
CA TYR A 69 -3.14 -23.13 -2.50
C TYR A 69 -4.39 -22.35 -2.11
N SER A 70 -5.03 -22.71 -0.98
CA SER A 70 -6.21 -22.01 -0.48
C SER A 70 -5.92 -20.53 -0.22
N PHE A 71 -4.77 -20.20 0.39
CA PHE A 71 -4.40 -18.82 0.65
C PHE A 71 -4.16 -18.03 -0.65
N ILE A 72 -3.46 -18.62 -1.62
CA ILE A 72 -3.26 -17.98 -2.94
C ILE A 72 -4.61 -17.76 -3.63
N ARG A 73 -5.49 -18.76 -3.63
CA ARG A 73 -6.74 -18.73 -4.38
C ARG A 73 -7.79 -17.83 -3.76
N TYR A 74 -7.96 -17.92 -2.44
CA TYR A 74 -9.08 -17.31 -1.73
C TYR A 74 -8.71 -16.07 -0.90
N VAL A 75 -7.42 -15.71 -0.83
CA VAL A 75 -6.99 -14.49 -0.17
C VAL A 75 -6.21 -13.58 -1.13
N ILE A 76 -5.14 -14.08 -1.76
CA ILE A 76 -4.31 -13.26 -2.64
C ILE A 76 -5.06 -12.92 -3.93
N ASN A 77 -5.56 -13.93 -4.66
CA ASN A 77 -6.19 -13.80 -5.97
C ASN A 77 -7.72 -13.87 -5.92
N GLU A 78 -8.30 -13.56 -4.77
CA GLU A 78 -9.75 -13.49 -4.63
C GLU A 78 -10.32 -12.27 -5.37
N HIS A 79 -11.34 -12.51 -6.18
CA HIS A 79 -12.04 -11.48 -6.96
C HIS A 79 -13.51 -11.31 -6.53
N TYR A 80 -13.89 -11.88 -5.41
CA TYR A 80 -15.25 -11.75 -4.90
C TYR A 80 -15.61 -10.28 -4.64
N PRO A 81 -16.76 -9.80 -5.12
CA PRO A 81 -17.18 -8.42 -4.92
C PRO A 81 -17.79 -8.25 -3.52
N TYR A 82 -16.92 -8.11 -2.51
CA TYR A 82 -17.37 -7.83 -1.15
C TYR A 82 -18.18 -6.53 -1.09
N TYR A 83 -19.29 -6.53 -0.38
CA TYR A 83 -20.14 -5.33 -0.23
C TYR A 83 -19.36 -4.12 0.28
N ALA A 84 -18.48 -4.32 1.26
CA ALA A 84 -17.63 -3.28 1.80
C ALA A 84 -16.76 -2.55 0.74
N TYR A 85 -16.46 -3.18 -0.39
CA TYR A 85 -15.66 -2.53 -1.43
C TYR A 85 -16.40 -1.40 -2.13
N GLY A 86 -17.73 -1.50 -2.25
CA GLY A 86 -18.57 -0.43 -2.80
C GLY A 86 -18.55 0.80 -1.91
N ASP A 87 -18.83 0.61 -0.62
CA ASP A 87 -18.87 1.68 0.37
C ASP A 87 -17.50 2.37 0.51
N LEU A 88 -16.43 1.58 0.62
CA LEU A 88 -15.06 2.08 0.71
C LEU A 88 -14.61 2.82 -0.56
N HIS A 89 -15.10 2.43 -1.73
CA HIS A 89 -14.80 3.15 -2.97
C HIS A 89 -15.50 4.50 -3.04
N ILE A 90 -16.73 4.60 -2.53
CA ILE A 90 -17.46 5.86 -2.43
C ILE A 90 -16.78 6.79 -1.42
N GLU A 91 -16.36 6.25 -0.27
CA GLU A 91 -15.68 7.00 0.79
C GLU A 91 -14.29 7.50 0.34
N TYR A 92 -13.55 6.68 -0.44
CA TYR A 92 -12.17 6.97 -0.89
C TYR A 92 -11.99 6.78 -2.40
N PRO A 93 -12.53 7.68 -3.25
CA PRO A 93 -12.53 7.48 -4.71
C PRO A 93 -11.18 7.70 -5.38
N ASN A 94 -10.23 8.35 -4.71
CA ASN A 94 -8.97 8.82 -5.31
C ASN A 94 -7.75 7.93 -5.02
N LEU A 95 -7.97 6.69 -4.61
CA LEU A 95 -6.87 5.75 -4.38
C LEU A 95 -6.14 5.41 -5.69
N SER A 96 -4.82 5.37 -5.62
CA SER A 96 -4.03 4.82 -6.72
C SER A 96 -4.34 3.33 -6.91
N TRP A 97 -4.09 2.83 -8.12
CA TRP A 97 -4.30 1.41 -8.41
C TRP A 97 -3.52 0.49 -7.45
N LYS A 98 -2.28 0.85 -7.10
CA LYS A 98 -1.44 0.09 -6.15
C LYS A 98 -2.06 0.08 -4.75
N GLU A 99 -2.46 1.23 -4.23
CA GLU A 99 -3.09 1.36 -2.91
C GLU A 99 -4.38 0.56 -2.84
N LEU A 100 -5.28 0.75 -3.80
CA LEU A 100 -6.54 0.01 -3.86
C LEU A 100 -6.31 -1.52 -3.83
N LYS A 101 -5.31 -1.99 -4.58
CA LYS A 101 -4.98 -3.40 -4.64
C LYS A 101 -4.43 -3.94 -3.33
N LEU A 102 -3.51 -3.21 -2.68
CA LEU A 102 -2.96 -3.58 -1.38
C LEU A 102 -4.02 -3.51 -0.27
N TYR A 103 -4.84 -2.45 -0.23
CA TYR A 103 -5.85 -2.30 0.82
C TYR A 103 -6.94 -3.38 0.72
N ARG A 104 -7.35 -3.75 -0.49
CA ARG A 104 -8.22 -4.92 -0.70
C ARG A 104 -7.56 -6.24 -0.26
N LEU A 105 -6.25 -6.38 -0.44
CA LEU A 105 -5.52 -7.54 0.07
C LEU A 105 -5.54 -7.55 1.61
N TYR A 106 -5.28 -6.42 2.25
CA TYR A 106 -5.28 -6.32 3.72
C TYR A 106 -6.67 -6.57 4.31
N PHE A 107 -7.72 -6.07 3.66
CA PHE A 107 -9.10 -6.47 3.98
C PHE A 107 -9.26 -8.00 3.97
N ARG A 108 -8.81 -8.67 2.90
CA ARG A 108 -8.94 -10.13 2.79
C ARG A 108 -8.08 -10.88 3.79
N ILE A 109 -6.87 -10.39 4.10
CA ILE A 109 -6.02 -10.97 5.15
C ILE A 109 -6.68 -10.78 6.52
N ALA A 110 -7.26 -9.63 6.81
CA ALA A 110 -7.99 -9.39 8.05
C ALA A 110 -9.19 -10.34 8.17
N ASN A 111 -9.96 -10.49 7.10
CA ASN A 111 -11.10 -11.41 7.03
C ASN A 111 -10.66 -12.88 7.16
N TYR A 112 -9.53 -13.26 6.60
CA TYR A 112 -8.99 -14.62 6.68
C TYR A 112 -8.41 -14.93 8.06
N SER A 113 -7.58 -14.05 8.61
CA SER A 113 -6.87 -14.29 9.86
C SER A 113 -7.75 -14.11 11.09
N GLN A 114 -8.79 -13.25 11.02
CA GLN A 114 -9.60 -12.80 12.16
C GLN A 114 -8.75 -12.38 13.36
N ALA A 115 -7.55 -11.86 13.07
CA ALA A 115 -6.61 -11.45 14.09
C ALA A 115 -7.13 -10.19 14.82
N SER A 116 -7.23 -10.30 16.12
CA SER A 116 -7.69 -9.20 16.99
C SER A 116 -6.70 -8.05 17.08
N THR A 117 -5.43 -8.31 16.76
CA THR A 117 -4.36 -7.32 16.94
C THR A 117 -3.47 -7.24 15.70
N TRP A 118 -3.33 -6.03 15.16
CA TRP A 118 -2.41 -5.70 14.08
C TRP A 118 -1.35 -4.72 14.58
N LEU A 119 -0.09 -5.12 14.50
CA LEU A 119 1.05 -4.24 14.75
C LEU A 119 1.44 -3.52 13.46
N LEU A 120 1.51 -2.20 13.52
CA LEU A 120 1.86 -1.35 12.39
C LEU A 120 3.22 -0.68 12.64
N ASN A 121 4.22 -1.01 11.84
CA ASN A 121 5.52 -0.35 11.88
C ASN A 121 5.73 0.49 10.62
N GLY A 122 5.73 1.79 10.79
CA GLY A 122 5.80 2.80 9.74
C GLY A 122 4.59 3.70 9.71
N SER A 123 4.56 4.63 8.75
CA SER A 123 3.44 5.55 8.55
C SER A 123 2.41 4.93 7.63
N PHE A 124 1.21 4.72 8.13
CA PHE A 124 0.05 4.25 7.39
C PHE A 124 -1.08 5.26 7.47
N ASP A 125 -1.89 5.34 6.44
CA ASP A 125 -3.03 6.23 6.38
C ASP A 125 -4.30 5.62 7.01
N ASP A 126 -5.24 6.47 7.37
CA ASP A 126 -6.52 6.03 7.95
C ASP A 126 -7.34 5.18 6.99
N VAL A 127 -7.12 5.33 5.69
CA VAL A 127 -7.80 4.56 4.65
C VAL A 127 -7.44 3.09 4.76
N LEU A 128 -6.15 2.77 4.93
CA LEU A 128 -5.69 1.40 5.16
C LEU A 128 -6.37 0.81 6.40
N LEU A 129 -6.38 1.55 7.52
CA LEU A 129 -7.00 1.10 8.76
C LEU A 129 -8.49 0.81 8.58
N ARG A 130 -9.17 1.63 7.78
CA ARG A 130 -10.58 1.47 7.44
C ARG A 130 -10.84 0.19 6.64
N TYR A 131 -9.98 -0.13 5.65
CA TYR A 131 -10.05 -1.38 4.90
C TYR A 131 -9.81 -2.61 5.79
N VAL A 132 -8.83 -2.57 6.69
CA VAL A 132 -8.55 -3.68 7.62
C VAL A 132 -9.72 -3.88 8.58
N LYS A 133 -10.28 -2.80 9.16
CA LYS A 133 -11.47 -2.86 10.03
C LYS A 133 -12.71 -3.39 9.32
N ALA A 134 -12.87 -3.09 8.03
CA ALA A 134 -13.98 -3.65 7.25
C ALA A 134 -13.82 -5.18 7.05
N GLY A 135 -12.59 -5.70 7.05
CA GLY A 135 -12.32 -7.14 6.99
C GLY A 135 -12.45 -7.86 8.34
N CYS A 136 -12.09 -7.17 9.42
CA CYS A 136 -12.21 -7.68 10.80
C CYS A 136 -12.59 -6.53 11.73
N TYR A 137 -13.85 -6.47 12.14
CA TYR A 137 -14.38 -5.36 12.93
C TYR A 137 -13.70 -5.22 14.32
N SER A 138 -13.35 -6.34 14.93
CA SER A 138 -12.75 -6.39 16.28
C SER A 138 -11.28 -6.05 16.33
N VAL A 139 -10.64 -5.69 15.18
CA VAL A 139 -9.21 -5.45 15.12
C VAL A 139 -8.81 -4.21 15.92
N CYS A 140 -7.77 -4.36 16.74
CA CYS A 140 -7.04 -3.29 17.42
C CYS A 140 -5.71 -3.06 16.73
N PHE A 141 -5.34 -1.79 16.52
CA PHE A 141 -4.04 -1.42 15.97
C PHE A 141 -3.10 -1.02 17.09
N ILE A 142 -1.88 -1.55 17.04
CA ILE A 142 -0.79 -1.21 17.96
C ILE A 142 0.41 -0.70 17.16
N HIS A 143 1.15 0.22 17.73
CA HIS A 143 2.35 0.81 17.14
C HIS A 143 3.59 0.57 18.00
N ASP A 144 3.42 -0.03 19.17
CA ASP A 144 4.52 -0.35 20.06
C ASP A 144 5.10 -1.72 19.72
N ASN A 145 6.37 -1.73 19.36
CA ASN A 145 7.10 -2.96 19.04
C ASN A 145 7.23 -3.92 20.24
N SER A 146 7.07 -3.46 21.48
CA SER A 146 7.08 -4.34 22.66
C SER A 146 5.94 -5.37 22.66
N GLU A 147 4.87 -5.11 21.90
CA GLU A 147 3.69 -5.97 21.80
C GLU A 147 3.71 -6.96 20.61
N VAL A 148 4.88 -7.23 20.03
CA VAL A 148 5.03 -8.16 18.88
C VAL A 148 4.47 -9.54 19.17
N ALA A 149 4.66 -10.05 20.38
CA ALA A 149 4.24 -11.39 20.76
C ALA A 149 2.72 -11.62 20.70
N VAL A 150 1.92 -10.57 20.89
CA VAL A 150 0.45 -10.64 20.86
C VAL A 150 -0.14 -10.27 19.49
N ALA A 151 0.70 -9.77 18.57
CA ALA A 151 0.25 -9.38 17.25
C ALA A 151 -0.04 -10.60 16.36
N GLY A 152 -1.28 -10.74 15.94
CA GLY A 152 -1.68 -11.76 14.97
C GLY A 152 -1.25 -11.42 13.55
N VAL A 153 -1.19 -10.11 13.22
CA VAL A 153 -0.64 -9.61 11.96
C VAL A 153 0.33 -8.47 12.26
N ILE A 154 1.48 -8.49 11.60
CA ILE A 154 2.51 -7.44 11.66
C ILE A 154 2.65 -6.85 10.26
N LEU A 155 2.42 -5.56 10.11
CA LEU A 155 2.54 -4.85 8.84
C LEU A 155 3.71 -3.86 8.90
N LEU A 156 4.71 -4.10 8.05
CA LEU A 156 5.91 -3.29 7.93
C LEU A 156 5.87 -2.50 6.62
N LYS A 157 6.08 -1.18 6.69
CA LYS A 157 6.02 -0.30 5.52
C LYS A 157 7.13 -0.54 4.52
N ASP A 158 8.30 -0.91 5.02
CA ASP A 158 9.49 -1.19 4.21
C ASP A 158 10.21 -2.43 4.74
N VAL A 159 11.13 -2.97 3.93
CA VAL A 159 11.96 -4.09 4.36
C VAL A 159 12.88 -3.64 5.50
N PRO A 160 12.73 -4.21 6.70
CA PRO A 160 13.47 -3.77 7.87
C PRO A 160 14.98 -4.08 7.76
N THR A 161 15.77 -3.45 8.62
CA THR A 161 17.17 -3.84 8.85
C THR A 161 17.25 -5.21 9.50
N ASN A 162 18.42 -5.86 9.45
CA ASN A 162 18.57 -7.20 9.99
C ASN A 162 18.24 -7.29 11.49
N ASP A 163 18.66 -6.30 12.28
CA ASP A 163 18.41 -6.27 13.73
C ASP A 163 16.92 -6.16 14.04
N VAL A 164 16.21 -5.32 13.32
CA VAL A 164 14.76 -5.15 13.46
C VAL A 164 14.01 -6.39 12.96
N LEU A 165 14.48 -7.00 11.88
CA LEU A 165 13.94 -8.25 11.37
C LEU A 165 14.11 -9.37 12.40
N ASP A 166 15.32 -9.51 12.96
CA ASP A 166 15.62 -10.51 13.98
C ASP A 166 14.70 -10.37 15.19
N TYR A 167 14.47 -9.13 15.61
CA TYR A 167 13.54 -8.85 16.69
C TYR A 167 12.13 -9.39 16.38
N TYR A 168 11.58 -9.10 15.19
CA TYR A 168 10.26 -9.60 14.80
C TYR A 168 10.22 -11.12 14.68
N LEU A 169 11.20 -11.73 14.03
CA LEU A 169 11.24 -13.18 13.84
C LEU A 169 11.42 -13.97 15.15
N CYS A 170 12.12 -13.40 16.14
CA CYS A 170 12.30 -14.04 17.44
C CYS A 170 11.07 -13.89 18.35
N ASN A 171 10.39 -12.75 18.29
CA ASN A 171 9.33 -12.43 19.24
C ASN A 171 7.91 -12.67 18.69
N SER A 172 7.75 -12.91 17.38
CA SER A 172 6.44 -13.20 16.80
C SER A 172 5.91 -14.58 17.21
N SER A 173 4.60 -14.66 17.40
CA SER A 173 3.91 -15.93 17.62
C SER A 173 4.03 -16.85 16.39
N SER A 174 3.99 -18.17 16.60
CA SER A 174 3.97 -19.16 15.49
C SER A 174 2.78 -18.99 14.54
N ASN A 175 1.70 -18.37 14.98
CA ASN A 175 0.51 -18.10 14.17
C ASN A 175 0.50 -16.72 13.53
N SER A 176 1.51 -15.88 13.81
CA SER A 176 1.57 -14.53 13.25
C SER A 176 1.81 -14.54 11.75
N ILE A 177 1.21 -13.56 11.09
CA ILE A 177 1.45 -13.24 9.68
C ILE A 177 2.23 -11.93 9.63
N ILE A 178 3.41 -11.94 9.00
CA ILE A 178 4.18 -10.70 8.79
C ILE A 178 4.02 -10.29 7.33
N ILE A 179 3.63 -9.04 7.11
CA ILE A 179 3.50 -8.42 5.78
C ILE A 179 4.56 -7.32 5.68
N ILE A 180 5.35 -7.36 4.63
CA ILE A 180 6.39 -6.35 4.37
C ILE A 180 6.09 -5.70 3.03
N GLU A 181 5.82 -4.39 3.02
CA GLU A 181 5.64 -3.65 1.77
C GLU A 181 6.98 -3.37 1.08
N ASN A 182 6.92 -2.96 -0.18
CA ASN A 182 8.04 -2.43 -0.96
C ASN A 182 9.24 -3.39 -1.12
N ILE A 183 9.03 -4.70 -1.07
CA ILE A 183 10.11 -5.72 -1.14
C ILE A 183 10.96 -5.67 -2.42
N HIS A 184 10.49 -5.02 -3.48
CA HIS A 184 11.19 -4.83 -4.75
C HIS A 184 11.33 -3.36 -5.15
N VAL A 185 11.26 -2.42 -4.20
CA VAL A 185 11.41 -0.99 -4.47
C VAL A 185 12.83 -0.63 -4.88
N SER A 186 13.83 -1.32 -4.32
CA SER A 186 15.26 -1.16 -4.64
C SER A 186 15.95 -2.52 -4.75
N LYS A 187 17.20 -2.50 -5.23
CA LYS A 187 18.04 -3.70 -5.29
C LYS A 187 18.36 -4.23 -3.89
N GLU A 188 18.61 -3.32 -2.95
CA GLU A 188 18.90 -3.62 -1.55
C GLU A 188 17.68 -4.26 -0.86
N ALA A 189 16.50 -3.69 -1.06
CA ALA A 189 15.24 -4.28 -0.55
C ALA A 189 15.02 -5.69 -1.08
N SER A 190 15.27 -5.89 -2.38
CA SER A 190 15.15 -7.21 -3.01
C SER A 190 16.17 -8.23 -2.48
N MET A 191 17.40 -7.80 -2.18
CA MET A 191 18.41 -8.68 -1.58
C MET A 191 18.02 -9.05 -0.15
N ARG A 192 17.58 -8.08 0.67
CA ARG A 192 17.08 -8.35 2.04
C ARG A 192 15.87 -9.29 2.03
N TRP A 193 14.91 -9.06 1.12
CA TRP A 193 13.77 -9.97 0.97
C TRP A 193 14.23 -11.41 0.68
N LYS A 194 15.19 -11.62 -0.21
CA LYS A 194 15.76 -12.94 -0.49
C LYS A 194 16.41 -13.56 0.76
N SER A 195 17.12 -12.77 1.56
CA SER A 195 17.69 -13.22 2.82
C SER A 195 16.60 -13.67 3.81
N ILE A 196 15.52 -12.90 3.93
CA ILE A 196 14.36 -13.25 4.76
C ILE A 196 13.75 -14.59 4.32
N VAL A 197 13.56 -14.78 3.02
CA VAL A 197 13.02 -16.02 2.46
C VAL A 197 13.91 -17.24 2.82
N GLN A 198 15.21 -17.05 2.97
CA GLN A 198 16.17 -18.10 3.32
C GLN A 198 16.29 -18.35 4.84
N ASP A 199 15.81 -17.44 5.68
CA ASP A 199 15.91 -17.55 7.13
C ASP A 199 15.16 -18.80 7.66
N ALA A 200 15.84 -19.59 8.49
CA ALA A 200 15.31 -20.86 9.00
C ALA A 200 14.07 -20.69 9.92
N ARG A 201 13.88 -19.49 10.49
CA ARG A 201 12.76 -19.16 11.37
C ARG A 201 11.46 -18.92 10.61
N VAL A 202 11.56 -18.70 9.31
CA VAL A 202 10.44 -18.38 8.42
C VAL A 202 9.87 -19.68 7.85
N GLY A 203 8.56 -19.84 7.94
CA GLY A 203 7.84 -20.97 7.36
C GLY A 203 7.52 -20.78 5.88
N ARG A 204 6.29 -20.37 5.58
CA ARG A 204 5.86 -20.11 4.19
C ARG A 204 5.95 -18.63 3.85
N THR A 205 6.41 -18.32 2.63
CA THR A 205 6.52 -16.97 2.12
C THR A 205 5.84 -16.82 0.78
N PHE A 206 5.22 -15.65 0.56
CA PHE A 206 4.58 -15.28 -0.69
C PHE A 206 5.15 -13.94 -1.17
N ASP A 207 5.78 -13.93 -2.34
CA ASP A 207 6.26 -12.73 -3.02
C ASP A 207 5.21 -12.24 -4.01
N LEU A 208 4.57 -11.12 -3.70
CA LEU A 208 3.53 -10.46 -4.52
C LEU A 208 4.08 -9.26 -5.30
N TYR A 209 5.38 -9.06 -5.33
CA TYR A 209 6.10 -7.92 -5.88
C TYR A 209 5.97 -6.62 -5.05
N TYR A 210 4.75 -6.16 -4.77
CA TYR A 210 4.51 -4.93 -3.98
C TYR A 210 4.66 -5.15 -2.49
N CYS A 211 4.38 -6.35 -2.05
CA CYS A 211 4.60 -6.80 -0.68
C CYS A 211 5.01 -8.28 -0.65
N GLY A 212 5.65 -8.66 0.45
CA GLY A 212 5.91 -10.04 0.83
C GLY A 212 5.05 -10.42 2.03
N ILE A 213 4.58 -11.65 2.05
CA ILE A 213 3.81 -12.20 3.19
C ILE A 213 4.58 -13.39 3.74
N ILE A 214 4.72 -13.44 5.06
CA ILE A 214 5.43 -14.46 5.80
C ILE A 214 4.48 -15.08 6.82
N PHE A 215 4.41 -16.41 6.82
CA PHE A 215 3.77 -17.18 7.87
C PHE A 215 4.86 -17.76 8.79
N MET A 216 4.72 -17.50 10.08
CA MET A 216 5.65 -17.98 11.12
C MET A 216 5.43 -19.44 11.51
N ASP A 217 4.56 -20.16 10.80
CA ASP A 217 4.22 -21.57 11.03
C ASP A 217 5.44 -22.49 10.76
N LYS A 218 6.19 -22.79 11.83
CA LYS A 218 7.43 -23.58 11.78
C LYS A 218 7.19 -25.08 11.64
N GLU A 219 5.98 -25.56 11.91
CA GLU A 219 5.65 -26.99 11.84
C GLU A 219 5.50 -27.49 10.40
N LYS A 220 5.34 -26.58 9.44
CA LYS A 220 5.21 -26.92 8.02
C LYS A 220 6.53 -26.74 7.28
N CYS A 221 6.72 -27.58 6.26
CA CYS A 221 7.90 -27.48 5.39
C CYS A 221 8.02 -26.05 4.85
N LYS A 222 9.24 -25.52 4.92
CA LYS A 222 9.58 -24.22 4.36
C LYS A 222 9.27 -24.17 2.87
N GLN A 223 8.49 -23.18 2.46
CA GLN A 223 8.06 -23.02 1.06
C GLN A 223 8.05 -21.54 0.65
N HIS A 224 8.52 -21.27 -0.55
CA HIS A 224 8.51 -19.93 -1.13
C HIS A 224 7.68 -19.91 -2.41
N TYR A 225 6.73 -19.00 -2.49
CA TYR A 225 5.85 -18.84 -3.64
C TYR A 225 5.98 -17.43 -4.22
N ILE A 226 6.30 -17.36 -5.51
CA ILE A 226 6.16 -16.11 -6.28
C ILE A 226 4.76 -16.12 -6.87
N VAL A 227 3.95 -15.12 -6.53
CA VAL A 227 2.56 -15.03 -6.97
C VAL A 227 2.38 -13.80 -7.86
N ASN A 228 1.70 -13.98 -8.97
CA ASN A 228 1.26 -12.85 -9.78
C ASN A 228 0.03 -12.23 -9.12
N PHE A 229 0.21 -11.00 -8.67
CA PHE A 229 -0.80 -10.28 -7.88
C PHE A 229 -1.16 -8.96 -8.56
#